data_21bf1a37d717506d74b6c9852d5175ac
#
_entry.id   21bf1a37d717506d74b6c9852d5175ac
#
_cell.length_a   1.000
_cell.length_b   1.000
_cell.length_c   1.000
_cell.angle_alpha   90.00
_cell.angle_beta   90.00
_cell.angle_gamma   90.00
#
_symmetry.space_group_name_H-M   'P 1'
#
loop_
_entity.id
_entity.type
_entity.pdbx_description
1 polymer ?
#
loop_
_entity_poly.entity_id
_entity_poly.type
_entity_poly.pdbx_seq_one_letter_code
_entity_poly.pdbx_strand_id
1 'polypeptide(L)'
;MEEHREKILQSRTLKRQVVKLILSVLGQGIRVCRNFDEEVRAEFDLLPENFVLIIGIWGSRHPLILQSRKDGVHRIHESVSSLVKKLSVPQVISRRVSLEQPQETRMLEIRFKSVEAAWRMVTAKVSSSQAYARHDLLIKGEITKAMQMLRCIERVESYLFPKSIAKRVLPPQLKIPQKRWRMWIRMLHVGKIKPQRRKRAL
;
A
#
# COMPACT_ATOMS: atom_id res chain seq x y z
N MET A 1 -34.08 21.09 5.08
CA MET A 1 -33.57 19.86 4.41
C MET A 1 -32.25 20.09 3.70
N GLU A 2 -32.04 21.22 3.04
CA GLU A 2 -30.78 21.53 2.31
C GLU A 2 -29.55 21.65 3.25
N GLU A 3 -29.67 22.37 4.35
CA GLU A 3 -28.57 22.53 5.31
C GLU A 3 -28.03 21.17 5.86
N HIS A 4 -28.92 20.21 6.07
CA HIS A 4 -28.51 18.87 6.50
C HIS A 4 -27.77 18.09 5.40
N ARG A 5 -28.19 18.25 4.15
CA ARG A 5 -27.48 17.66 2.98
C ARG A 5 -26.11 18.27 2.78
N GLU A 6 -25.94 19.58 2.94
CA GLU A 6 -24.65 20.25 2.83
C GLU A 6 -23.67 19.79 3.93
N LYS A 7 -24.11 19.68 5.17
CA LYS A 7 -23.27 19.15 6.27
C LYS A 7 -22.80 17.73 6.01
N ILE A 8 -23.66 16.87 5.45
CA ILE A 8 -23.29 15.49 5.07
C ILE A 8 -22.26 15.50 3.94
N LEU A 9 -22.43 16.33 2.92
CA LEU A 9 -21.52 16.43 1.78
C LEU A 9 -20.15 16.97 2.21
N GLN A 10 -20.10 17.99 3.05
CA GLN A 10 -18.87 18.54 3.62
C GLN A 10 -18.15 17.50 4.46
N SER A 11 -18.84 16.76 5.31
CA SER A 11 -18.28 15.68 6.13
C SER A 11 -17.67 14.58 5.26
N ARG A 12 -18.33 14.17 4.18
CA ARG A 12 -17.83 13.16 3.24
C ARG A 12 -16.58 13.65 2.49
N THR A 13 -16.57 14.92 2.09
CA THR A 13 -15.42 15.52 1.40
C THR A 13 -14.20 15.57 2.31
N LEU A 14 -14.38 16.00 3.56
CA LEU A 14 -13.32 16.04 4.57
C LEU A 14 -12.77 14.64 4.84
N LYS A 15 -13.63 13.65 5.09
CA LYS A 15 -13.21 12.25 5.28
C LYS A 15 -12.40 11.74 4.09
N ARG A 16 -12.82 12.04 2.85
CA ARG A 16 -12.10 11.65 1.64
C ARG A 16 -10.71 12.28 1.58
N GLN A 17 -10.56 13.55 1.95
CA GLN A 17 -9.26 14.23 1.97
C GLN A 17 -8.33 13.63 3.02
N VAL A 18 -8.85 13.38 4.23
CA VAL A 18 -8.08 12.76 5.31
C VAL A 18 -7.66 11.34 4.93
N VAL A 19 -8.54 10.53 4.35
CA VAL A 19 -8.19 9.19 3.86
C VAL A 19 -7.07 9.27 2.81
N LYS A 20 -7.13 10.19 1.85
CA LYS A 20 -6.07 10.39 0.86
C LYS A 20 -4.73 10.76 1.51
N LEU A 21 -4.76 11.62 2.52
CA LEU A 21 -3.57 12.00 3.27
C LEU A 21 -2.96 10.78 3.99
N ILE A 22 -3.79 10.00 4.69
CA ILE A 22 -3.32 8.82 5.41
C ILE A 22 -2.77 7.76 4.45
N LEU A 23 -3.43 7.53 3.30
CA LEU A 23 -2.90 6.64 2.26
C LEU A 23 -1.56 7.15 1.71
N SER A 24 -1.39 8.47 1.59
CA SER A 24 -0.11 9.05 1.19
C SER A 24 0.99 8.79 2.22
N VAL A 25 0.68 8.94 3.51
CA VAL A 25 1.59 8.63 4.62
C VAL A 25 1.92 7.13 4.66
N LEU A 26 0.93 6.27 4.46
CA LEU A 26 1.12 4.82 4.35
C LEU A 26 2.07 4.48 3.20
N GLY A 27 1.85 5.04 2.02
CA GLY A 27 2.73 4.84 0.86
C GLY A 27 4.17 5.27 1.14
N GLN A 28 4.33 6.38 1.85
CA GLN A 28 5.63 6.84 2.30
C GLN A 28 6.26 5.87 3.31
N GLY A 29 5.46 5.37 4.25
CA GLY A 29 5.87 4.35 5.22
C GLY A 29 6.37 3.08 4.53
N ILE A 30 5.64 2.58 3.53
CA ILE A 30 6.04 1.40 2.75
C ILE A 30 7.39 1.63 2.07
N ARG A 31 7.60 2.80 1.45
CA ARG A 31 8.86 3.15 0.78
C ARG A 31 10.05 3.17 1.75
N VAL A 32 9.86 3.72 2.94
CA VAL A 32 10.92 3.77 3.96
C VAL A 32 11.17 2.38 4.55
N CYS A 33 10.11 1.66 4.93
CA CYS A 33 10.24 0.34 5.53
C CYS A 33 10.87 -0.66 4.57
N ARG A 34 10.58 -0.61 3.26
CA ARG A 34 11.27 -1.43 2.25
C ARG A 34 12.80 -1.29 2.32
N ASN A 35 13.30 -0.11 2.67
CA ASN A 35 14.74 0.15 2.72
C ASN A 35 15.36 -0.16 4.09
N PHE A 36 14.60 -0.07 5.18
CA PHE A 36 15.15 -0.06 6.54
C PHE A 36 14.58 -1.12 7.48
N ASP A 37 13.51 -1.82 7.10
CA ASP A 37 12.92 -2.92 7.86
C ASP A 37 13.15 -4.24 7.12
N GLU A 38 13.79 -5.21 7.79
CA GLU A 38 14.18 -6.49 7.18
C GLU A 38 12.96 -7.35 6.84
N GLU A 39 11.91 -7.34 7.68
CA GLU A 39 10.70 -8.12 7.43
C GLU A 39 9.95 -7.59 6.19
N VAL A 40 9.80 -6.27 6.07
CA VAL A 40 9.18 -5.66 4.89
C VAL A 40 10.04 -5.91 3.65
N ARG A 41 11.36 -5.84 3.78
CA ARG A 41 12.27 -6.13 2.67
C ARG A 41 12.12 -7.56 2.18
N ALA A 42 12.11 -8.53 3.08
CA ALA A 42 11.96 -9.95 2.74
C ALA A 42 10.67 -10.21 1.96
N GLU A 43 9.54 -9.62 2.39
CA GLU A 43 8.27 -9.77 1.66
C GLU A 43 8.33 -9.14 0.26
N PHE A 44 8.97 -7.97 0.11
CA PHE A 44 9.13 -7.33 -1.19
C PHE A 44 10.09 -8.07 -2.12
N ASP A 45 11.11 -8.76 -1.58
CA ASP A 45 12.07 -9.53 -2.38
C ASP A 45 11.44 -10.80 -2.98
N LEU A 46 10.30 -11.27 -2.44
CA LEU A 46 9.49 -12.37 -2.99
C LEU A 46 8.55 -11.93 -4.12
N LEU A 47 8.36 -10.62 -4.31
CA LEU A 47 7.50 -10.10 -5.36
C LEU A 47 8.23 -10.06 -6.71
N PRO A 48 7.49 -10.22 -7.83
CA PRO A 48 8.09 -10.09 -9.15
C PRO A 48 8.65 -8.69 -9.39
N GLU A 49 9.63 -8.59 -10.27
CA GLU A 49 10.18 -7.29 -10.69
C GLU A 49 9.07 -6.40 -11.28
N ASN A 50 9.15 -5.11 -10.97
CA ASN A 50 8.17 -4.12 -11.40
C ASN A 50 6.73 -4.38 -10.89
N PHE A 51 6.59 -5.09 -9.77
CA PHE A 51 5.30 -5.29 -9.13
C PHE A 51 4.63 -3.96 -8.79
N VAL A 52 3.34 -3.84 -9.14
CA VAL A 52 2.54 -2.64 -8.93
C VAL A 52 1.47 -2.89 -7.87
N LEU A 53 1.48 -2.08 -6.83
CA LEU A 53 0.45 -2.05 -5.78
C LEU A 53 -0.41 -0.80 -5.97
N ILE A 54 -1.71 -1.00 -6.06
CA ILE A 54 -2.70 0.08 -6.16
C ILE A 54 -3.59 0.03 -4.92
N ILE A 55 -3.65 1.12 -4.17
CA ILE A 55 -4.53 1.24 -2.99
C ILE A 55 -5.41 2.47 -3.16
N GLY A 56 -6.71 2.33 -3.01
CA GLY A 56 -7.61 3.47 -3.14
C GLY A 56 -9.05 3.18 -2.75
N ILE A 57 -9.91 4.16 -3.00
CA ILE A 57 -11.36 4.05 -2.82
C ILE A 57 -11.97 3.76 -4.20
N TRP A 58 -12.97 2.88 -4.26
CA TRP A 58 -13.70 2.59 -5.48
C TRP A 58 -14.23 3.88 -6.13
N GLY A 59 -14.05 4.02 -7.44
CA GLY A 59 -14.43 5.23 -8.16
C GLY A 59 -13.55 6.46 -7.91
N SER A 60 -12.47 6.36 -7.12
CA SER A 60 -11.52 7.46 -6.96
C SER A 60 -10.60 7.58 -8.17
N ARG A 61 -10.44 8.81 -8.69
CA ARG A 61 -9.54 9.11 -9.82
C ARG A 61 -8.05 9.06 -9.44
N HIS A 62 -7.73 9.19 -8.15
CA HIS A 62 -6.34 9.30 -7.66
C HIS A 62 -6.06 8.27 -6.56
N PRO A 63 -5.91 6.98 -6.88
CA PRO A 63 -5.42 6.00 -5.94
C PRO A 63 -3.94 6.22 -5.63
N LEU A 64 -3.47 5.64 -4.53
CA LEU A 64 -2.05 5.47 -4.28
C LEU A 64 -1.53 4.36 -5.19
N ILE A 65 -0.51 4.64 -5.98
CA ILE A 65 0.13 3.66 -6.84
C ILE A 65 1.60 3.58 -6.46
N LEU A 66 2.06 2.39 -6.12
CA LEU A 66 3.43 2.07 -5.77
C LEU A 66 3.97 1.02 -6.72
N GLN A 67 5.19 1.21 -7.22
CA GLN A 67 5.90 0.23 -8.03
C GLN A 67 7.17 -0.21 -7.30
N SER A 68 7.33 -1.52 -7.14
CA SER A 68 8.56 -2.11 -6.66
C SER A 68 9.57 -2.19 -7.80
N ARG A 69 10.77 -1.64 -7.59
CA ARG A 69 11.91 -1.70 -8.52
C ARG A 69 13.13 -2.23 -7.79
N LYS A 70 14.19 -2.55 -8.52
CA LYS A 70 15.46 -3.03 -7.92
C LYS A 70 16.08 -2.06 -6.91
N ASP A 71 15.90 -0.77 -7.11
CA ASP A 71 16.41 0.31 -6.27
C ASP A 71 15.47 0.71 -5.11
N GLY A 72 14.25 0.16 -5.07
CA GLY A 72 13.28 0.46 -4.02
C GLY A 72 11.83 0.53 -4.50
N VAL A 73 10.96 1.08 -3.66
CA VAL A 73 9.55 1.31 -3.99
C VAL A 73 9.34 2.77 -4.37
N HIS A 74 8.76 2.99 -5.53
CA HIS A 74 8.50 4.30 -6.10
C HIS A 74 7.00 4.58 -6.17
N ARG A 75 6.61 5.82 -5.85
CA ARG A 75 5.24 6.29 -6.08
C ARG A 75 5.10 6.71 -7.53
N ILE A 76 4.04 6.25 -8.17
CA ILE A 76 3.69 6.60 -9.55
C ILE A 76 2.50 7.54 -9.54
N HIS A 77 2.57 8.59 -10.37
CA HIS A 77 1.50 9.59 -10.52
C HIS A 77 0.70 9.40 -11.83
N GLU A 78 0.88 8.27 -12.49
CA GLU A 78 0.13 7.93 -13.71
C GLU A 78 -1.30 7.47 -13.40
N SER A 79 -2.17 7.52 -14.41
CA SER A 79 -3.52 6.94 -14.28
C SER A 79 -3.47 5.41 -14.29
N VAL A 80 -4.40 4.77 -13.58
CA VAL A 80 -4.51 3.31 -13.55
C VAL A 80 -4.73 2.75 -14.95
N SER A 81 -5.53 3.41 -15.79
CA SER A 81 -5.78 3.00 -17.18
C SER A 81 -4.52 3.01 -18.04
N SER A 82 -3.66 4.02 -17.88
CA SER A 82 -2.36 4.08 -18.57
C SER A 82 -1.43 2.95 -18.13
N LEU A 83 -1.39 2.66 -16.82
CA LEU A 83 -0.58 1.56 -16.28
C LEU A 83 -1.07 0.19 -16.74
N VAL A 84 -2.39 -0.05 -16.68
CA VAL A 84 -2.98 -1.29 -17.19
C VAL A 84 -2.64 -1.46 -18.68
N LYS A 85 -2.78 -0.41 -19.48
CA LYS A 85 -2.41 -0.46 -20.91
C LYS A 85 -0.92 -0.76 -21.11
N LYS A 86 -0.02 -0.15 -20.35
CA LYS A 86 1.44 -0.43 -20.41
C LYS A 86 1.78 -1.86 -19.98
N LEU A 87 1.09 -2.39 -18.97
CA LEU A 87 1.28 -3.75 -18.50
C LEU A 87 0.59 -4.79 -19.40
N SER A 88 -0.44 -4.39 -20.16
CA SER A 88 -1.22 -5.25 -21.06
C SER A 88 -0.70 -5.29 -22.49
N VAL A 89 0.32 -4.50 -22.85
CA VAL A 89 0.96 -4.62 -24.16
C VAL A 89 1.74 -5.92 -24.16
N PRO A 90 1.36 -6.93 -24.97
CA PRO A 90 2.18 -8.11 -25.16
C PRO A 90 3.51 -7.62 -25.75
N GLN A 91 4.62 -7.96 -25.15
CA GLN A 91 5.90 -7.96 -25.89
C GLN A 91 5.82 -9.06 -26.94
N VAL A 92 5.04 -8.80 -27.99
CA VAL A 92 5.16 -9.51 -29.24
C VAL A 92 6.41 -8.96 -29.90
N ILE A 93 7.53 -9.57 -29.68
CA ILE A 93 8.71 -9.73 -30.52
C ILE A 93 9.84 -10.18 -29.58
N SER A 94 9.83 -11.46 -29.23
CA SER A 94 11.05 -12.28 -29.21
C SER A 94 10.66 -13.74 -29.02
N ARG A 95 10.84 -14.48 -30.08
CA ARG A 95 10.77 -15.93 -30.16
C ARG A 95 11.76 -16.54 -29.14
N ARG A 96 11.28 -16.87 -27.95
CA ARG A 96 11.73 -18.00 -27.14
C ARG A 96 10.68 -18.17 -26.08
N VAL A 97 10.00 -19.32 -26.09
CA VAL A 97 9.04 -19.75 -25.09
C VAL A 97 9.74 -19.85 -23.74
N SER A 98 9.76 -18.75 -23.01
CA SER A 98 9.90 -18.80 -21.56
C SER A 98 8.48 -18.79 -21.05
N LEU A 99 8.17 -19.75 -20.20
CA LEU A 99 6.93 -19.83 -19.40
C LEU A 99 6.83 -18.57 -18.53
N GLU A 100 6.51 -17.42 -19.13
CA GLU A 100 6.29 -16.17 -18.41
C GLU A 100 4.97 -16.26 -17.69
N GLN A 101 5.04 -16.10 -16.39
CA GLN A 101 3.88 -16.04 -15.52
C GLN A 101 2.85 -15.03 -16.05
N PRO A 102 1.54 -15.35 -15.98
CA PRO A 102 0.49 -14.46 -16.49
C PRO A 102 0.62 -13.05 -15.91
N GLN A 103 0.33 -12.06 -16.72
CA GLN A 103 0.43 -10.61 -16.39
C GLN A 103 -0.32 -10.20 -15.12
N GLU A 104 -1.36 -10.94 -14.74
CA GLU A 104 -2.11 -10.75 -13.50
C GLU A 104 -1.25 -10.88 -12.24
N THR A 105 -0.11 -11.57 -12.33
CA THR A 105 0.78 -11.77 -11.19
C THR A 105 1.65 -10.56 -10.83
N ARG A 106 1.72 -9.53 -11.68
CA ARG A 106 2.54 -8.32 -11.44
C ARG A 106 1.78 -7.14 -10.86
N MET A 107 0.47 -7.24 -10.69
CA MET A 107 -0.36 -6.17 -10.18
C MET A 107 -1.27 -6.65 -9.07
N LEU A 108 -1.35 -5.86 -8.01
CA LEU A 108 -2.31 -6.04 -6.92
C LEU A 108 -3.09 -4.74 -6.73
N GLU A 109 -4.39 -4.84 -6.78
CA GLU A 109 -5.28 -3.71 -6.53
C GLU A 109 -6.12 -3.97 -5.27
N ILE A 110 -6.01 -3.06 -4.30
CA ILE A 110 -6.78 -3.06 -3.05
C ILE A 110 -7.68 -1.82 -3.07
N ARG A 111 -8.98 -2.02 -3.12
CA ARG A 111 -9.97 -0.92 -3.15
C ARG A 111 -10.92 -1.00 -1.97
N PHE A 112 -11.06 0.11 -1.28
CA PHE A 112 -12.16 0.28 -0.33
C PHE A 112 -13.48 0.50 -1.08
N LYS A 113 -14.53 -0.19 -0.69
CA LYS A 113 -15.86 -0.02 -1.31
C LYS A 113 -16.41 1.38 -1.19
N SER A 114 -16.14 2.06 -0.08
CA SER A 114 -16.64 3.41 0.19
C SER A 114 -15.64 4.25 0.98
N VAL A 115 -15.90 5.56 1.06
CA VAL A 115 -15.15 6.48 1.91
C VAL A 115 -15.28 6.06 3.39
N GLU A 116 -16.47 5.62 3.80
CA GLU A 116 -16.75 5.18 5.16
C GLU A 116 -16.00 3.89 5.52
N ALA A 117 -15.90 2.93 4.58
CA ALA A 117 -15.09 1.73 4.75
C ALA A 117 -13.62 2.09 4.95
N ALA A 118 -13.08 2.95 4.08
CA ALA A 118 -11.72 3.47 4.21
C ALA A 118 -11.52 4.23 5.54
N TRP A 119 -12.47 5.07 5.91
CA TRP A 119 -12.41 5.84 7.15
C TRP A 119 -12.33 4.96 8.39
N ARG A 120 -13.17 3.91 8.47
CA ARG A 120 -13.14 2.97 9.61
C ARG A 120 -11.77 2.30 9.76
N MET A 121 -11.13 1.91 8.67
CA MET A 121 -9.84 1.26 8.68
C MET A 121 -8.73 2.27 9.04
N VAL A 122 -8.64 3.43 8.39
CA VAL A 122 -7.59 4.42 8.65
C VAL A 122 -7.68 5.06 10.03
N THR A 123 -8.87 5.07 10.65
CA THR A 123 -9.06 5.49 12.05
C THR A 123 -8.92 4.34 13.05
N ALA A 124 -8.45 3.18 12.59
CA ALA A 124 -8.21 2.01 13.43
C ALA A 124 -9.47 1.51 14.21
N LYS A 125 -10.66 1.71 13.64
CA LYS A 125 -11.91 1.14 14.18
C LYS A 125 -12.11 -0.31 13.74
N VAL A 126 -11.49 -0.69 12.62
CA VAL A 126 -11.57 -2.02 12.02
C VAL A 126 -10.16 -2.38 11.55
N SER A 127 -9.71 -3.60 11.83
CA SER A 127 -8.42 -4.11 11.33
C SER A 127 -8.50 -4.47 9.85
N SER A 128 -7.34 -4.67 9.20
CA SER A 128 -7.25 -5.09 7.79
C SER A 128 -7.99 -6.42 7.56
N SER A 129 -7.81 -7.40 8.44
CA SER A 129 -8.48 -8.70 8.36
C SER A 129 -9.99 -8.59 8.56
N GLN A 130 -10.45 -7.77 9.52
CA GLN A 130 -11.89 -7.51 9.71
C GLN A 130 -12.51 -6.78 8.52
N ALA A 131 -11.80 -5.80 7.94
CA ALA A 131 -12.27 -5.10 6.75
C ALA A 131 -12.42 -6.05 5.55
N TYR A 132 -11.48 -6.99 5.39
CA TYR A 132 -11.56 -8.03 4.37
C TYR A 132 -12.75 -8.96 4.61
N ALA A 133 -12.90 -9.51 5.83
CA ALA A 133 -14.01 -10.41 6.18
C ALA A 133 -15.40 -9.75 6.02
N ARG A 134 -15.49 -8.44 6.21
CA ARG A 134 -16.73 -7.65 6.04
C ARG A 134 -16.97 -7.23 4.60
N HIS A 135 -16.11 -7.64 3.68
CA HIS A 135 -16.13 -7.19 2.29
C HIS A 135 -16.06 -5.65 2.13
N ASP A 136 -15.44 -4.94 3.07
CA ASP A 136 -15.15 -3.51 2.98
C ASP A 136 -13.98 -3.24 2.02
N LEU A 137 -13.18 -4.28 1.72
CA LEU A 137 -12.07 -4.27 0.77
C LEU A 137 -12.39 -5.17 -0.43
N LEU A 138 -12.08 -4.67 -1.61
CA LEU A 138 -12.05 -5.42 -2.86
C LEU A 138 -10.58 -5.64 -3.22
N ILE A 139 -10.21 -6.89 -3.43
CA ILE A 139 -8.85 -7.28 -3.83
C ILE A 139 -8.94 -7.84 -5.25
N LYS A 140 -8.12 -7.29 -6.16
CA LYS A 140 -7.93 -7.80 -7.51
C LYS A 140 -6.47 -8.14 -7.72
N GLY A 141 -6.18 -9.39 -8.03
CA GLY A 141 -4.85 -9.96 -8.15
C GLY A 141 -4.72 -11.27 -7.39
N GLU A 142 -3.50 -11.77 -7.29
CA GLU A 142 -3.20 -13.03 -6.62
C GLU A 142 -3.32 -12.91 -5.09
N ILE A 143 -4.05 -13.81 -4.47
CA ILE A 143 -4.34 -13.78 -3.02
C ILE A 143 -3.06 -13.91 -2.19
N THR A 144 -2.09 -14.71 -2.63
CA THR A 144 -0.80 -14.86 -1.94
C THR A 144 -0.07 -13.53 -1.82
N LYS A 145 -0.01 -12.77 -2.92
CA LYS A 145 0.60 -11.42 -2.96
C LYS A 145 -0.20 -10.40 -2.17
N ALA A 146 -1.54 -10.56 -2.13
CA ALA A 146 -2.39 -9.75 -1.27
C ALA A 146 -2.05 -9.95 0.20
N MET A 147 -1.89 -11.19 0.64
CA MET A 147 -1.50 -11.51 2.02
C MET A 147 -0.09 -11.00 2.36
N GLN A 148 0.87 -11.09 1.43
CA GLN A 148 2.20 -10.49 1.59
C GLN A 148 2.11 -8.98 1.78
N MET A 149 1.34 -8.29 0.95
CA MET A 149 1.17 -6.85 1.05
C MET A 149 0.41 -6.43 2.32
N LEU A 150 -0.57 -7.21 2.77
CA LEU A 150 -1.25 -6.96 4.04
C LEU A 150 -0.27 -7.04 5.21
N ARG A 151 0.62 -8.05 5.26
CA ARG A 151 1.67 -8.14 6.30
C ARG A 151 2.61 -6.93 6.26
N CYS A 152 3.02 -6.49 5.07
CA CYS A 152 3.80 -5.27 4.91
C CYS A 152 3.06 -4.03 5.43
N ILE A 153 1.77 -3.89 5.10
CA ILE A 153 0.93 -2.77 5.55
C ILE A 153 0.81 -2.78 7.08
N GLU A 154 0.49 -3.92 7.68
CA GLU A 154 0.39 -4.08 9.15
C GLU A 154 1.72 -3.76 9.84
N ARG A 155 2.85 -4.17 9.25
CA ARG A 155 4.18 -3.83 9.75
C ARG A 155 4.42 -2.31 9.68
N VAL A 156 4.08 -1.65 8.60
CA VAL A 156 4.18 -0.19 8.45
C VAL A 156 3.25 0.52 9.43
N GLU A 157 2.02 0.06 9.60
CA GLU A 157 1.06 0.58 10.57
C GLU A 157 1.58 0.46 12.01
N SER A 158 2.37 -0.57 12.33
CA SER A 158 3.01 -0.71 13.65
C SER A 158 3.97 0.42 13.96
N TYR A 159 4.57 1.05 12.96
CA TYR A 159 5.38 2.26 13.10
C TYR A 159 4.50 3.52 13.17
N LEU A 160 3.44 3.58 12.37
CA LEU A 160 2.60 4.77 12.24
C LEU A 160 1.65 4.98 13.42
N PHE A 161 1.05 3.92 13.94
CA PHE A 161 0.08 4.04 15.03
C PHE A 161 0.73 4.18 16.41
N PRO A 162 0.17 5.00 17.30
CA PRO A 162 0.51 4.98 18.73
C PRO A 162 0.37 3.57 19.31
N LYS A 163 1.16 3.24 20.35
CA LYS A 163 1.16 1.88 20.93
C LYS A 163 -0.23 1.40 21.38
N SER A 164 -1.06 2.32 21.90
CA SER A 164 -2.43 2.02 22.34
C SER A 164 -3.33 1.58 21.17
N ILE A 165 -3.22 2.24 20.03
CA ILE A 165 -3.98 1.93 18.81
C ILE A 165 -3.41 0.66 18.16
N ALA A 166 -2.09 0.58 18.04
CA ALA A 166 -1.42 -0.58 17.45
C ALA A 166 -1.82 -1.90 18.13
N LYS A 167 -1.82 -1.94 19.47
CA LYS A 167 -2.24 -3.11 20.25
C LYS A 167 -3.70 -3.54 20.00
N ARG A 168 -4.57 -2.61 19.60
CA ARG A 168 -6.00 -2.88 19.38
C ARG A 168 -6.30 -3.42 17.98
N VAL A 169 -5.53 -3.00 16.99
CA VAL A 169 -5.85 -3.20 15.57
C VAL A 169 -4.94 -4.21 14.89
N LEU A 170 -3.69 -4.26 15.34
CA LEU A 170 -2.69 -5.15 14.72
C LEU A 170 -2.73 -6.55 15.36
N PRO A 171 -2.32 -7.58 14.60
CA PRO A 171 -2.21 -8.93 15.12
C PRO A 171 -1.32 -8.98 16.37
N PRO A 172 -1.71 -9.76 17.41
CA PRO A 172 -0.97 -9.81 18.69
C PRO A 172 0.45 -10.38 18.54
N GLN A 173 0.69 -11.16 17.49
CA GLN A 173 2.01 -11.74 17.19
C GLN A 173 2.99 -10.72 16.61
N LEU A 174 2.50 -9.56 16.12
CA LEU A 174 3.34 -8.55 15.50
C LEU A 174 4.19 -7.87 16.55
N LYS A 175 5.51 -8.09 16.49
CA LYS A 175 6.47 -7.43 17.37
C LYS A 175 6.57 -5.94 17.00
N ILE A 176 6.11 -5.06 17.91
CA ILE A 176 6.20 -3.61 17.68
C ILE A 176 7.67 -3.18 17.83
N PRO A 177 8.28 -2.56 16.81
CA PRO A 177 9.68 -2.18 16.84
C PRO A 177 10.00 -1.18 17.93
N GLN A 178 11.12 -1.37 18.64
CA GLN A 178 11.52 -0.50 19.75
C GLN A 178 11.89 0.93 19.32
N LYS A 179 12.54 1.07 18.16
CA LYS A 179 13.09 2.36 17.68
C LYS A 179 12.18 3.06 16.66
N ARG A 180 10.89 3.18 16.97
CA ARG A 180 9.86 3.78 16.07
C ARG A 180 10.17 5.21 15.65
N TRP A 181 10.69 6.04 16.54
CA TRP A 181 10.99 7.45 16.29
C TRP A 181 12.00 7.64 15.13
N ARG A 182 12.98 6.72 14.99
CA ARG A 182 13.93 6.75 13.86
C ARG A 182 13.25 6.56 12.52
N MET A 183 12.22 5.70 12.47
CA MET A 183 11.43 5.51 11.25
C MET A 183 10.58 6.74 10.95
N TRP A 184 9.99 7.37 11.96
CA TRP A 184 9.26 8.64 11.79
C TRP A 184 10.15 9.72 11.18
N ILE A 185 11.35 9.93 11.71
CA ILE A 185 12.30 10.90 11.17
C ILE A 185 12.61 10.58 9.70
N ARG A 186 12.85 9.31 9.38
CA ARG A 186 13.10 8.89 8.00
C ARG A 186 11.90 9.12 7.08
N MET A 187 10.69 8.88 7.57
CA MET A 187 9.47 9.14 6.82
C MET A 187 9.27 10.64 6.52
N LEU A 188 9.66 11.51 7.43
CA LEU A 188 9.59 12.96 7.24
C LEU A 188 10.68 13.48 6.27
N HIS A 189 11.84 12.82 6.19
CA HIS A 189 13.00 13.27 5.41
C HIS A 189 13.16 12.56 4.05
N VAL A 190 12.14 11.89 3.55
CA VAL A 190 12.23 11.01 2.35
C VAL A 190 12.67 11.70 1.05
N GLY A 191 12.67 13.01 0.96
CA GLY A 191 13.26 13.70 -0.20
C GLY A 191 14.77 13.47 -0.39
N LYS A 192 15.47 12.91 0.60
CA LYS A 192 16.94 12.74 0.62
C LYS A 192 17.42 11.29 0.79
N ILE A 193 16.55 10.30 0.75
CA ILE A 193 16.96 8.91 0.96
C ILE A 193 17.55 8.35 -0.33
N LYS A 194 18.88 8.29 -0.39
CA LYS A 194 19.58 7.50 -1.41
C LYS A 194 19.30 6.01 -1.15
N PRO A 195 18.96 5.21 -2.17
CA PRO A 195 18.80 3.77 -2.04
C PRO A 195 20.09 3.16 -1.51
N GLN A 196 19.99 2.30 -0.50
CA GLN A 196 21.13 1.63 0.08
C GLN A 196 21.65 0.62 -0.96
N ARG A 197 22.80 0.91 -1.57
CA ARG A 197 23.49 -0.02 -2.48
C ARG A 197 23.70 -1.35 -1.75
N ARG A 198 23.22 -2.44 -2.33
CA ARG A 198 23.55 -3.80 -1.90
C ARG A 198 25.06 -3.90 -1.78
N LYS A 199 25.58 -4.14 -0.57
CA LYS A 199 26.89 -4.81 -0.44
C LYS A 199 26.66 -6.22 -0.98
N ARG A 200 27.21 -6.52 -2.15
CA ARG A 200 27.33 -7.90 -2.62
C ARG A 200 28.15 -8.63 -1.54
N ALA A 201 27.52 -9.59 -0.87
CA ALA A 201 28.29 -10.63 -0.20
C ALA A 201 28.99 -11.43 -1.31
N LEU A 202 30.32 -11.39 -1.28
CA LEU A 202 31.19 -12.29 -2.04
C LEU A 202 31.07 -13.69 -1.48
#